data_fbc6e6a6ea9db2a9effacdac1a41d1ed
#
_entry.id   fbc6e6a6ea9db2a9effacdac1a41d1ed
#
_cell.length_a   1.000
_cell.length_b   1.000
_cell.length_c   1.000
_cell.angle_alpha   90.00
_cell.angle_beta   90.00
_cell.angle_gamma   90.00
#
_symmetry.space_group_name_H-M   'P 1'
#
loop_
_entity.id
_entity.type
_entity.pdbx_description
1 polymer ?
#
loop_
_entity_poly.entity_id
_entity_poly.type
_entity_poly.pdbx_seq_one_letter_code
_entity_poly.pdbx_strand_id
1 'polypeptide(L)' 'MAEDFKHIRFMVFKASSIKYLFEQLDDEPRPFELVVHPPIGKTGMRPVTIKASTEEDAKYFKGILDKLSYESLERLT' A
#
# COMPACT_ATOMS: atom_id res chain seq x y z
N MET A 1 -16.10 1.31 19.15
CA MET A 1 -15.05 0.31 19.31
C MET A 1 -14.01 0.47 18.23
N ALA A 2 -12.76 0.36 18.61
CA ALA A 2 -11.69 0.40 17.63
C ALA A 2 -11.74 -0.89 16.80
N GLU A 3 -11.57 -0.77 15.50
CA GLU A 3 -11.46 -1.93 14.65
C GLU A 3 -10.13 -2.61 14.87
N ASP A 4 -10.13 -3.92 14.69
CA ASP A 4 -8.94 -4.73 14.90
C ASP A 4 -8.29 -5.03 13.55
N PHE A 5 -7.25 -4.29 13.22
CA PHE A 5 -6.56 -4.42 11.93
C PHE A 5 -5.47 -5.48 12.01
N LYS A 6 -5.89 -6.76 11.96
CA LYS A 6 -4.98 -7.90 12.08
C LYS A 6 -4.45 -8.42 10.74
N HIS A 7 -5.11 -8.09 9.64
CA HIS A 7 -4.75 -8.62 8.34
C HIS A 7 -3.82 -7.65 7.62
N ILE A 8 -2.53 -7.99 7.62
CA ILE A 8 -1.47 -7.09 7.17
C ILE A 8 -0.97 -7.51 5.79
N ARG A 9 -0.79 -6.53 4.91
CA ARG A 9 -0.13 -6.74 3.61
C ARG A 9 0.99 -5.72 3.47
N PHE A 10 2.05 -6.14 2.80
CA PHE A 10 3.29 -5.37 2.70
C PHE A 10 3.73 -5.31 1.25
N MET A 11 4.25 -4.15 0.86
CA MET A 11 4.77 -3.96 -0.49
C MET A 11 5.83 -2.85 -0.45
N VAL A 12 6.85 -2.97 -1.28
CA VAL A 12 7.89 -1.95 -1.40
C VAL A 12 7.61 -1.14 -2.67
N PHE A 13 7.55 0.17 -2.52
CA PHE A 13 7.29 1.08 -3.62
C PHE A 13 8.45 2.03 -3.84
N LYS A 14 8.61 2.49 -5.08
CA LYS A 14 9.43 3.66 -5.34
C LYS A 14 8.81 4.85 -4.59
N ALA A 15 9.64 5.65 -3.92
CA ALA A 15 9.15 6.78 -3.15
C ALA A 15 8.29 7.72 -4.01
N SER A 16 8.69 7.92 -5.28
CA SER A 16 7.95 8.79 -6.20
C SER A 16 6.57 8.23 -6.59
N SER A 17 6.32 6.95 -6.36
CA SER A 17 5.05 6.31 -6.73
C SER A 17 4.05 6.25 -5.58
N ILE A 18 4.47 6.57 -4.36
CA ILE A 18 3.58 6.47 -3.18
C ILE A 18 2.38 7.41 -3.30
N LYS A 19 2.55 8.56 -3.95
CA LYS A 19 1.44 9.49 -4.16
C LYS A 19 0.26 8.84 -4.89
N TYR A 20 0.52 7.90 -5.80
CA TYR A 20 -0.53 7.20 -6.53
C TYR A 20 -1.31 6.28 -5.60
N LEU A 21 -0.62 5.69 -4.63
CA LEU A 21 -1.26 4.87 -3.61
C LEU A 21 -2.21 5.72 -2.75
N PHE A 22 -1.77 6.89 -2.32
CA PHE A 22 -2.64 7.79 -1.56
C PHE A 22 -3.85 8.23 -2.38
N GLU A 23 -3.67 8.55 -3.64
CA GLU A 23 -4.77 8.93 -4.53
C GLU A 23 -5.79 7.80 -4.67
N GLN A 24 -5.30 6.57 -4.84
CA GLN A 24 -6.16 5.40 -4.97
C GLN A 24 -6.98 5.13 -3.71
N LEU A 25 -6.41 5.39 -2.54
CA LEU A 25 -7.05 5.10 -1.26
C LEU A 25 -7.83 6.26 -0.69
N ASP A 26 -7.76 7.45 -1.31
CA ASP A 26 -8.40 8.66 -0.79
C ASP A 26 -9.91 8.50 -0.63
N ASP A 27 -10.57 7.84 -1.56
CA ASP A 27 -12.02 7.63 -1.54
C ASP A 27 -12.42 6.21 -1.13
N GLU A 28 -11.51 5.46 -0.52
CA GLU A 28 -11.77 4.07 -0.18
C GLU A 28 -12.73 3.96 1.01
N PRO A 29 -13.92 3.36 0.84
CA PRO A 29 -14.88 3.22 1.94
C PRO A 29 -14.52 2.11 2.93
N ARG A 30 -13.64 1.17 2.56
CA ARG A 30 -13.25 0.09 3.46
C ARG A 30 -12.30 0.62 4.53
N PRO A 31 -12.46 0.17 5.79
CA PRO A 31 -11.54 0.60 6.85
C PRO A 31 -10.14 0.00 6.63
N PHE A 32 -9.13 0.82 6.82
CA PHE A 32 -7.74 0.38 6.72
C PHE A 32 -6.83 1.29 7.52
N GLU A 33 -5.63 0.80 7.78
CA GLU A 33 -4.55 1.60 8.37
C GLU A 33 -3.35 1.48 7.44
N LEU A 34 -2.82 2.62 7.01
CA LEU A 34 -1.68 2.68 6.10
C LEU A 34 -0.46 3.21 6.84
N VAL A 35 0.65 2.49 6.74
CA VAL A 35 1.91 2.90 7.33
C VAL A 35 2.97 2.96 6.24
N VAL A 36 3.57 4.12 6.04
CA VAL A 36 4.66 4.30 5.09
C VAL A 36 5.96 4.37 5.90
N HIS A 37 6.83 3.40 5.69
CA HIS A 37 8.09 3.30 6.43
C HIS A 37 9.18 4.17 5.81
N PRO A 38 10.25 4.47 6.57
CA PRO A 38 11.37 5.23 6.01
C PRO A 38 12.02 4.54 4.82
N PRO A 39 12.67 5.30 3.92
CA PRO A 39 13.32 4.71 2.75
C PRO A 39 14.41 3.70 3.14
N ILE A 40 14.60 2.70 2.29
CA ILE A 40 15.64 1.69 2.48
C ILE A 40 16.94 2.22 1.88
N GLY A 41 17.85 2.66 2.74
CA GLY A 41 19.15 3.16 2.32
C GLY A 41 19.04 4.24 1.24
N LYS A 42 19.81 4.11 0.17
CA LYS A 42 19.84 5.07 -0.94
C LYS A 42 19.09 4.57 -2.18
N THR A 43 18.26 3.55 -2.01
CA THR A 43 17.60 2.91 -3.16
C THR A 43 16.45 3.73 -3.72
N GLY A 44 15.90 4.67 -2.96
CA GLY A 44 14.70 5.39 -3.34
C GLY A 44 13.42 4.57 -3.16
N MET A 45 13.53 3.41 -2.49
CA MET A 45 12.40 2.52 -2.23
C MET A 45 11.90 2.71 -0.81
N ARG A 46 10.60 2.67 -0.62
CA ARG A 46 9.98 2.75 0.72
C ARG A 46 9.03 1.59 0.92
N PRO A 47 9.18 0.87 2.04
CA PRO A 47 8.20 -0.16 2.39
C PRO A 47 6.88 0.49 2.80
N VAL A 48 5.78 -0.15 2.44
CA VAL A 48 4.43 0.28 2.79
C VAL A 48 3.69 -0.90 3.37
N THR A 49 3.03 -0.68 4.50
CA THR A 49 2.20 -1.68 5.15
C THR A 49 0.76 -1.20 5.14
N ILE A 50 -0.17 -2.05 4.70
CA ILE A 50 -1.58 -1.77 4.82
C ILE A 50 -2.22 -2.85 5.70
N LYS A 51 -3.07 -2.43 6.62
CA LYS A 51 -3.73 -3.31 7.57
C LYS A 51 -5.23 -3.22 7.38
N ALA A 52 -5.88 -4.36 7.29
CA ALA A 52 -7.33 -4.44 7.10
C ALA A 52 -7.98 -5.19 8.25
N SER A 53 -9.29 -4.97 8.41
CA SER A 53 -10.05 -5.62 9.48
C SER A 53 -10.48 -7.04 9.14
N THR A 54 -10.52 -7.39 7.85
CA THR A 54 -10.90 -8.73 7.39
C THR A 54 -9.93 -9.24 6.35
N GLU A 55 -9.91 -10.56 6.18
CA GLU A 55 -9.08 -11.20 5.14
C GLU A 55 -9.53 -10.78 3.74
N GLU A 56 -10.85 -10.64 3.54
CA GLU A 56 -11.39 -10.20 2.26
C GLU A 56 -10.87 -8.82 1.89
N ASP A 57 -10.91 -7.88 2.84
CA ASP A 57 -10.41 -6.53 2.61
C ASP A 57 -8.89 -6.54 2.37
N ALA A 58 -8.16 -7.39 3.10
CA ALA A 58 -6.72 -7.52 2.91
C ALA A 58 -6.39 -7.98 1.49
N LYS A 59 -7.15 -8.93 0.96
CA LYS A 59 -6.96 -9.38 -0.43
C LYS A 59 -7.27 -8.27 -1.42
N TYR A 60 -8.31 -7.49 -1.16
CA TYR A 60 -8.67 -6.35 -2.00
C TYR A 60 -7.52 -5.34 -2.04
N PHE A 61 -6.99 -4.96 -0.89
CA PHE A 61 -5.89 -4.01 -0.83
C PHE A 61 -4.61 -4.57 -1.44
N LYS A 62 -4.35 -5.86 -1.28
CA LYS A 62 -3.20 -6.50 -1.92
C LYS A 62 -3.28 -6.37 -3.44
N GLY A 63 -4.48 -6.53 -3.99
CA GLY A 63 -4.70 -6.34 -5.43
C GLY A 63 -4.36 -4.92 -5.87
N ILE A 64 -4.76 -3.91 -5.09
CA ILE A 64 -4.41 -2.52 -5.37
C ILE A 64 -2.91 -2.31 -5.33
N LEU A 65 -2.24 -2.84 -4.30
CA LEU A 65 -0.79 -2.70 -4.15
C LEU A 65 -0.05 -3.34 -5.33
N ASP A 66 -0.46 -4.53 -5.73
CA ASP A 66 0.17 -5.24 -6.86
C ASP A 66 0.00 -4.46 -8.16
N LYS A 67 -1.19 -3.93 -8.40
CA LYS A 67 -1.47 -3.16 -9.61
C LYS A 67 -0.61 -1.90 -9.68
N LEU A 68 -0.55 -1.15 -8.59
CA LEU A 68 0.22 0.09 -8.55
C LEU A 68 1.71 -0.16 -8.65
N SER A 69 2.20 -1.24 -8.02
CA SER A 69 3.59 -1.62 -8.12
C SER A 69 3.96 -1.98 -9.55
N TYR A 70 3.11 -2.74 -10.22
CA TYR A 70 3.31 -3.12 -11.62
C TYR A 70 3.34 -1.89 -12.54
N GLU A 71 2.38 -0.98 -12.38
CA GLU A 71 2.33 0.25 -13.17
C GLU A 71 3.56 1.10 -12.96
N SER A 72 4.06 1.16 -11.73
CA SER A 72 5.28 1.89 -11.41
C SER A 72 6.49 1.32 -12.15
N LEU A 73 6.61 -0.01 -12.21
CA LEU A 73 7.70 -0.67 -12.92
C LEU A 73 7.62 -0.42 -14.43
N GLU A 74 6.42 -0.45 -15.01
CA GLU A 74 6.23 -0.16 -16.42
C GLU A 74 6.69 1.25 -16.80
N ARG A 75 6.46 2.21 -15.93
CA ARG A 75 6.87 3.60 -16.19
C ARG A 75 8.38 3.81 -16.14
N LEU A 76 9.12 2.84 -15.64
CA LEU A 76 10.58 2.89 -15.60
C LEU A 76 11.23 2.38 -16.89
N THR A 77 10.47 1.71 -17.69
CA THR A 77 10.94 1.20 -18.99
C THR A 77 10.51 2.13 -20.10
#